data_50c063618e845196035566b47d195107
#
_entry.id   50c063618e845196035566b47d195107
#
_cell.length_a   1.000
_cell.length_b   1.000
_cell.length_c   1.000
_cell.angle_alpha   90.00
_cell.angle_beta   90.00
_cell.angle_gamma   90.00
#
_symmetry.space_group_name_H-M   'P 1'
#
loop_
_entity.id
_entity.type
_entity.pdbx_description
1 polymer ?
#
loop_
_entity_poly.entity_id
_entity_poly.type
_entity_poly.pdbx_seq_one_letter_code
_entity_poly.pdbx_strand_id
1 'polypeptide(L)'
;MSLRRERTLILALLLILAAASWVMLIWQSSTTNGMGMGMGAALFLAIWVVMMIAMMFPTAAPMMLVFARVQRDRRSGGYAFVPMWVFIGAYLLIWTLFGALVYLGALFAEELAQQVPWIMMNAARIGGGIFVLAGLYQLTPLKRVCLAKCCMPLDFILTSWRDGYPGAFHMGLEHGIYCLGCCWLLFVLLFPLGIMNIAAMALLTALIFVE
;
A
#
# COMPACT_ATOMS: atom_id res chain seq x y z
N MET A 1 22.51 21.19 -5.81
CA MET A 1 21.52 21.26 -4.70
C MET A 1 22.12 20.61 -3.46
N SER A 2 21.93 21.17 -2.25
CA SER A 2 22.43 20.50 -1.03
C SER A 2 21.60 19.22 -0.76
N LEU A 3 22.26 18.19 -0.19
CA LEU A 3 21.64 16.90 0.19
C LEU A 3 20.37 17.09 1.03
N ARG A 4 20.41 18.06 1.96
CA ARG A 4 19.25 18.39 2.81
C ARG A 4 18.05 18.88 2.00
N ARG A 5 18.29 19.77 1.02
CA ARG A 5 17.22 20.36 0.20
C ARG A 5 16.50 19.31 -0.65
N GLU A 6 17.23 18.40 -1.26
CA GLU A 6 16.67 17.34 -2.08
C GLU A 6 15.84 16.36 -1.25
N ARG A 7 16.37 15.91 -0.09
CA ARG A 7 15.63 15.08 0.84
C ARG A 7 14.33 15.75 1.29
N THR A 8 14.39 17.04 1.65
CA THR A 8 13.22 17.80 2.08
C THR A 8 12.20 17.94 0.96
N LEU A 9 12.63 18.15 -0.29
CA LEU A 9 11.73 18.25 -1.44
C LEU A 9 11.03 16.92 -1.72
N ILE A 10 11.76 15.79 -1.72
CA ILE A 10 11.17 14.46 -1.92
C ILE A 10 10.15 14.17 -0.82
N LEU A 11 10.53 14.37 0.45
CA LEU A 11 9.63 14.15 1.58
C LEU A 11 8.39 15.05 1.50
N ALA A 12 8.57 16.34 1.19
CA ALA A 12 7.47 17.27 1.04
C ALA A 12 6.51 16.85 -0.08
N LEU A 13 7.02 16.42 -1.23
CA LEU A 13 6.21 15.92 -2.35
C LEU A 13 5.42 14.66 -1.95
N LEU A 14 6.05 13.69 -1.28
CA LEU A 14 5.36 12.47 -0.83
C LEU A 14 4.25 12.80 0.18
N LEU A 15 4.52 13.69 1.15
CA LEU A 15 3.52 14.09 2.14
C LEU A 15 2.40 14.93 1.54
N ILE A 16 2.69 15.82 0.57
CA ILE A 16 1.67 16.57 -0.16
C ILE A 16 0.77 15.64 -0.96
N LEU A 17 1.34 14.65 -1.66
CA LEU A 17 0.57 13.65 -2.38
C LEU A 17 -0.31 12.82 -1.44
N ALA A 18 0.22 12.39 -0.30
CA ALA A 18 -0.54 11.66 0.70
C ALA A 18 -1.68 12.53 1.27
N ALA A 19 -1.41 13.80 1.63
CA ALA A 19 -2.42 14.72 2.15
C ALA A 19 -3.50 15.02 1.10
N ALA A 20 -3.13 15.28 -0.15
CA ALA A 20 -4.08 15.48 -1.25
C ALA A 20 -4.95 14.25 -1.48
N SER A 21 -4.36 13.05 -1.41
CA SER A 21 -5.10 11.79 -1.50
C SER A 21 -6.08 11.62 -0.35
N TRP A 22 -5.71 11.95 0.89
CA TRP A 22 -6.63 11.95 2.03
C TRP A 22 -7.79 12.95 1.86
N VAL A 23 -7.51 14.17 1.42
CA VAL A 23 -8.55 15.17 1.13
C VAL A 23 -9.53 14.65 0.08
N MET A 24 -9.02 14.07 -1.01
CA MET A 24 -9.84 13.48 -2.06
C MET A 24 -10.74 12.35 -1.53
N LEU A 25 -10.19 11.44 -0.71
CA LEU A 25 -10.94 10.32 -0.12
C LEU A 25 -12.02 10.80 0.84
N ILE A 26 -11.73 11.79 1.68
CA ILE A 26 -12.70 12.41 2.60
C ILE A 26 -13.83 13.07 1.79
N TRP A 27 -13.48 13.84 0.77
CA TRP A 27 -14.48 14.47 -0.09
C TRP A 27 -15.36 13.43 -0.79
N GLN A 28 -14.76 12.37 -1.33
CA GLN A 28 -15.51 11.30 -1.98
C GLN A 28 -16.41 10.54 -1.00
N SER A 29 -15.95 10.25 0.21
CA SER A 29 -16.77 9.58 1.23
C SER A 29 -17.98 10.41 1.66
N SER A 30 -17.88 11.74 1.58
CA SER A 30 -18.99 12.65 1.90
C SER A 30 -20.00 12.82 0.76
N THR A 31 -19.60 12.57 -0.49
CA THR A 31 -20.43 12.76 -1.68
C THR A 31 -21.07 11.48 -2.21
N THR A 32 -20.47 10.34 -1.90
CA THR A 32 -20.98 9.01 -2.32
C THR A 32 -21.29 8.17 -1.08
N ASN A 33 -22.45 7.49 -1.08
CA ASN A 33 -22.87 6.59 -0.01
C ASN A 33 -22.01 5.31 0.08
N GLY A 34 -20.72 5.46 -0.05
CA GLY A 34 -19.73 4.40 0.00
C GLY A 34 -19.31 3.87 -1.38
N MET A 35 -18.21 3.14 -1.40
CA MET A 35 -17.69 2.42 -2.56
C MET A 35 -18.50 1.13 -2.72
N GLY A 36 -19.63 1.19 -3.43
CA GLY A 36 -20.40 -0.01 -3.79
C GLY A 36 -19.76 -0.77 -4.96
N MET A 37 -19.95 -2.08 -5.02
CA MET A 37 -19.47 -2.92 -6.12
C MET A 37 -20.11 -2.59 -7.47
N GLY A 38 -21.14 -1.72 -7.50
CA GLY A 38 -21.72 -1.17 -8.73
C GLY A 38 -20.80 -0.22 -9.50
N MET A 39 -19.63 0.15 -8.96
CA MET A 39 -18.64 0.93 -9.69
C MET A 39 -17.86 0.04 -10.66
N GLY A 40 -17.59 0.56 -11.85
CA GLY A 40 -16.73 -0.12 -12.81
C GLY A 40 -15.30 -0.33 -12.28
N ALA A 41 -14.65 -1.43 -12.69
CA ALA A 41 -13.32 -1.82 -12.25
C ALA A 41 -12.27 -0.69 -12.35
N ALA A 42 -12.32 0.11 -13.42
CA ALA A 42 -11.38 1.21 -13.62
C ALA A 42 -11.49 2.29 -12.54
N LEU A 43 -12.71 2.67 -12.17
CA LEU A 43 -12.94 3.66 -11.11
C LEU A 43 -12.54 3.10 -9.74
N PHE A 44 -12.89 1.83 -9.46
CA PHE A 44 -12.46 1.15 -8.24
C PHE A 44 -10.93 1.17 -8.10
N LEU A 45 -10.20 0.75 -9.15
CA LEU A 45 -8.74 0.73 -9.14
C LEU A 45 -8.13 2.11 -9.01
N ALA A 46 -8.71 3.14 -9.64
CA ALA A 46 -8.24 4.52 -9.48
C ALA A 46 -8.35 4.98 -8.02
N ILE A 47 -9.50 4.75 -7.38
CA ILE A 47 -9.70 5.08 -5.95
C ILE A 47 -8.79 4.24 -5.07
N TRP A 48 -8.62 2.95 -5.38
CA TRP A 48 -7.71 2.06 -4.68
C TRP A 48 -6.27 2.57 -4.69
N VAL A 49 -5.76 3.01 -5.86
CA VAL A 49 -4.40 3.58 -5.96
C VAL A 49 -4.29 4.86 -5.13
N VAL A 50 -5.29 5.75 -5.17
CA VAL A 50 -5.32 6.95 -4.33
C VAL A 50 -5.28 6.59 -2.84
N MET A 51 -6.04 5.56 -2.43
CA MET A 51 -6.04 5.04 -1.07
C MET A 51 -4.65 4.50 -0.67
N MET A 52 -4.00 3.76 -1.58
CA MET A 52 -2.64 3.27 -1.34
C MET A 52 -1.63 4.42 -1.20
N ILE A 53 -1.72 5.46 -2.01
CA ILE A 53 -0.87 6.66 -1.88
C ILE A 53 -1.11 7.33 -0.51
N ALA A 54 -2.37 7.52 -0.11
CA ALA A 54 -2.72 8.14 1.16
C ALA A 54 -2.16 7.39 2.37
N MET A 55 -2.29 6.05 2.39
CA MET A 55 -1.98 5.22 3.55
C MET A 55 -0.52 4.74 3.56
N MET A 56 0.05 4.42 2.38
CA MET A 56 1.34 3.74 2.27
C MET A 56 2.52 4.67 2.02
N PHE A 57 2.34 5.85 1.40
CA PHE A 57 3.48 6.73 1.13
C PHE A 57 4.17 7.26 2.39
N PRO A 58 3.45 7.65 3.45
CA PRO A 58 4.11 8.06 4.69
C PRO A 58 5.00 6.98 5.28
N THR A 59 4.55 5.72 5.26
CA THR A 59 5.28 4.57 5.81
C THR A 59 6.42 4.11 4.91
N ALA A 60 6.27 4.19 3.58
CA ALA A 60 7.30 3.85 2.60
C ALA A 60 8.33 4.99 2.35
N ALA A 61 8.07 6.20 2.85
CA ALA A 61 8.94 7.36 2.64
C ALA A 61 10.40 7.13 3.04
N PRO A 62 10.74 6.47 4.18
CA PRO A 62 12.13 6.17 4.52
C PRO A 62 12.85 5.35 3.45
N MET A 63 12.19 4.33 2.89
CA MET A 63 12.75 3.49 1.82
C MET A 63 13.00 4.31 0.55
N MET A 64 12.03 5.13 0.14
CA MET A 64 12.14 5.99 -1.03
C MET A 64 13.28 7.01 -0.89
N LEU A 65 13.46 7.57 0.31
CA LEU A 65 14.55 8.51 0.60
C LEU A 65 15.93 7.85 0.56
N VAL A 66 16.06 6.62 1.07
CA VAL A 66 17.34 5.87 1.02
C VAL A 66 17.64 5.49 -0.42
N PHE A 67 16.67 5.01 -1.19
CA PHE A 67 16.85 4.73 -2.62
C PHE A 67 17.34 5.97 -3.38
N ALA A 68 16.68 7.12 -3.20
CA ALA A 68 17.07 8.37 -3.85
C ALA A 68 18.51 8.80 -3.49
N ARG A 69 18.90 8.63 -2.21
CA ARG A 69 20.25 8.93 -1.75
C ARG A 69 21.29 8.04 -2.42
N VAL A 70 21.09 6.74 -2.44
CA VAL A 70 22.03 5.80 -3.05
C VAL A 70 22.15 6.03 -4.54
N GLN A 71 21.04 6.29 -5.24
CA GLN A 71 21.08 6.65 -6.68
C GLN A 71 21.90 7.90 -6.96
N ARG A 72 21.81 8.89 -6.10
CA ARG A 72 22.61 10.12 -6.24
C ARG A 72 24.08 9.86 -6.01
N ASP A 73 24.44 9.12 -4.97
CA ASP A 73 25.83 8.81 -4.64
C ASP A 73 26.47 8.01 -5.80
N ARG A 74 25.72 7.09 -6.40
CA ARG A 74 26.18 6.34 -7.58
C ARG A 74 26.30 7.20 -8.84
N ARG A 75 25.40 8.15 -9.06
CA ARG A 75 25.52 9.12 -10.15
C ARG A 75 26.83 9.90 -10.05
N SER A 76 27.26 10.30 -8.85
CA SER A 76 28.56 10.97 -8.66
C SER A 76 29.75 10.07 -8.99
N GLY A 77 29.58 8.75 -8.92
CA GLY A 77 30.55 7.73 -9.34
C GLY A 77 30.49 7.34 -10.82
N GLY A 78 29.71 8.05 -11.66
CA GLY A 78 29.62 7.80 -13.10
C GLY A 78 28.60 6.74 -13.53
N TYR A 79 27.81 6.19 -12.61
CA TYR A 79 26.75 5.24 -12.94
C TYR A 79 25.49 5.94 -13.49
N ALA A 80 24.71 5.21 -14.30
CA ALA A 80 23.48 5.72 -14.87
C ALA A 80 22.47 6.10 -13.78
N PHE A 81 21.92 7.32 -13.87
CA PHE A 81 20.87 7.78 -12.98
C PHE A 81 19.53 7.15 -13.35
N VAL A 82 18.86 6.55 -12.38
CA VAL A 82 17.49 6.03 -12.53
C VAL A 82 16.55 6.88 -11.68
N PRO A 83 15.49 7.45 -12.28
CA PRO A 83 14.52 8.26 -11.57
C PRO A 83 13.74 7.44 -10.53
N MET A 84 13.48 8.03 -9.38
CA MET A 84 12.75 7.38 -8.26
C MET A 84 11.33 6.91 -8.65
N TRP A 85 10.69 7.55 -9.63
CA TRP A 85 9.35 7.16 -10.08
C TRP A 85 9.29 5.74 -10.65
N VAL A 86 10.42 5.18 -11.15
CA VAL A 86 10.49 3.78 -11.61
C VAL A 86 10.29 2.82 -10.43
N PHE A 87 10.97 3.09 -9.32
CA PHE A 87 10.81 2.33 -8.07
C PHE A 87 9.38 2.47 -7.52
N ILE A 88 8.86 3.72 -7.44
CA ILE A 88 7.50 3.99 -6.95
C ILE A 88 6.45 3.36 -7.85
N GLY A 89 6.61 3.43 -9.16
CA GLY A 89 5.68 2.84 -10.12
C GLY A 89 5.61 1.31 -9.99
N ALA A 90 6.75 0.65 -9.82
CA ALA A 90 6.82 -0.79 -9.58
C ALA A 90 6.17 -1.18 -8.24
N TYR A 91 6.41 -0.40 -7.19
CA TYR A 91 5.77 -0.56 -5.88
C TYR A 91 4.24 -0.44 -5.98
N LEU A 92 3.74 0.61 -6.63
CA LEU A 92 2.30 0.82 -6.83
C LEU A 92 1.67 -0.23 -7.75
N LEU A 93 2.44 -0.81 -8.68
CA LEU A 93 1.98 -1.91 -9.53
C LEU A 93 1.57 -3.13 -8.69
N ILE A 94 2.37 -3.52 -7.70
CA ILE A 94 2.02 -4.63 -6.77
C ILE A 94 0.71 -4.33 -6.05
N TRP A 95 0.55 -3.11 -5.53
CA TRP A 95 -0.68 -2.71 -4.85
C TRP A 95 -1.90 -2.63 -5.78
N THR A 96 -1.69 -2.23 -7.04
CA THR A 96 -2.75 -2.21 -8.05
C THR A 96 -3.19 -3.62 -8.42
N LEU A 97 -2.25 -4.56 -8.58
CA LEU A 97 -2.56 -5.97 -8.83
C LEU A 97 -3.31 -6.58 -7.65
N PHE A 98 -2.89 -6.27 -6.42
CA PHE A 98 -3.64 -6.70 -5.24
C PHE A 98 -5.04 -6.07 -5.20
N GLY A 99 -5.20 -4.80 -5.55
CA GLY A 99 -6.51 -4.15 -5.69
C GLY A 99 -7.41 -4.81 -6.72
N ALA A 100 -6.85 -5.27 -7.84
CA ALA A 100 -7.60 -6.05 -8.83
C ALA A 100 -8.07 -7.40 -8.27
N LEU A 101 -7.21 -8.12 -7.53
CA LEU A 101 -7.61 -9.35 -6.84
C LEU A 101 -8.69 -9.10 -5.79
N VAL A 102 -8.56 -8.02 -5.03
CA VAL A 102 -9.56 -7.57 -4.05
C VAL A 102 -10.91 -7.29 -4.73
N TYR A 103 -10.92 -6.59 -5.85
CA TYR A 103 -12.13 -6.30 -6.63
C TYR A 103 -12.81 -7.59 -7.11
N LEU A 104 -12.05 -8.50 -7.72
CA LEU A 104 -12.57 -9.79 -8.18
C LEU A 104 -13.10 -10.65 -7.03
N GLY A 105 -12.36 -10.67 -5.91
CA GLY A 105 -12.78 -11.39 -4.70
C GLY A 105 -14.09 -10.83 -4.12
N ALA A 106 -14.27 -9.51 -4.18
CA ALA A 106 -15.49 -8.86 -3.71
C ALA A 106 -16.69 -9.16 -4.60
N LEU A 107 -16.52 -9.13 -5.94
CA LEU A 107 -17.57 -9.55 -6.88
C LEU A 107 -17.97 -11.01 -6.67
N PHE A 108 -16.99 -11.89 -6.47
CA PHE A 108 -17.24 -13.30 -6.17
C PHE A 108 -17.98 -13.48 -4.83
N ALA A 109 -17.58 -12.74 -3.80
CA ALA A 109 -18.23 -12.79 -2.49
C ALA A 109 -19.69 -12.28 -2.55
N GLU A 110 -19.96 -11.24 -3.34
CA GLU A 110 -21.31 -10.72 -3.56
C GLU A 110 -22.20 -11.74 -4.26
N GLU A 111 -21.71 -12.34 -5.34
CA GLU A 111 -22.41 -13.40 -6.06
C GLU A 111 -22.71 -14.60 -5.16
N LEU A 112 -21.70 -15.03 -4.37
CA LEU A 112 -21.86 -16.13 -3.44
C LEU A 112 -22.87 -15.81 -2.33
N ALA A 113 -22.88 -14.58 -1.84
CA ALA A 113 -23.84 -14.14 -0.82
C ALA A 113 -25.30 -14.13 -1.34
N GLN A 114 -25.49 -13.85 -2.64
CA GLN A 114 -26.81 -13.92 -3.26
C GLN A 114 -27.30 -15.36 -3.42
N GLN A 115 -26.38 -16.28 -3.73
CA GLN A 115 -26.72 -17.70 -3.92
C GLN A 115 -26.87 -18.49 -2.61
N VAL A 116 -26.16 -18.05 -1.55
CA VAL A 116 -26.12 -18.74 -0.25
C VAL A 116 -26.59 -17.82 0.87
N PRO A 117 -27.89 -17.80 1.21
CA PRO A 117 -28.47 -16.92 2.24
C PRO A 117 -27.78 -17.04 3.61
N TRP A 118 -27.18 -18.18 3.91
CA TRP A 118 -26.43 -18.40 5.15
C TRP A 118 -25.28 -17.41 5.31
N ILE A 119 -24.62 -16.99 4.23
CA ILE A 119 -23.50 -16.03 4.25
C ILE A 119 -24.01 -14.67 4.72
N MET A 120 -25.12 -14.20 4.16
CA MET A 120 -25.72 -12.93 4.58
C MET A 120 -26.18 -12.97 6.05
N MET A 121 -26.81 -14.07 6.46
CA MET A 121 -27.26 -14.24 7.86
C MET A 121 -26.10 -14.30 8.87
N ASN A 122 -24.92 -14.73 8.45
CA ASN A 122 -23.74 -14.85 9.29
C ASN A 122 -22.64 -13.81 8.97
N ALA A 123 -22.94 -12.76 8.22
CA ALA A 123 -21.96 -11.74 7.80
C ALA A 123 -21.17 -11.16 8.98
N ALA A 124 -21.81 -10.87 10.11
CA ALA A 124 -21.16 -10.39 11.33
C ALA A 124 -20.17 -11.41 11.92
N ARG A 125 -20.52 -12.71 11.90
CA ARG A 125 -19.62 -13.77 12.37
C ARG A 125 -18.43 -13.96 11.44
N ILE A 126 -18.65 -13.90 10.12
CA ILE A 126 -17.61 -13.96 9.11
C ILE A 126 -16.66 -12.77 9.28
N GLY A 127 -17.21 -11.57 9.42
CA GLY A 127 -16.42 -10.36 9.72
C GLY A 127 -15.58 -10.51 10.98
N GLY A 128 -16.18 -11.00 12.09
CA GLY A 128 -15.47 -11.30 13.34
C GLY A 128 -14.35 -12.33 13.15
N GLY A 129 -14.57 -13.36 12.34
CA GLY A 129 -13.56 -14.35 11.98
C GLY A 129 -12.37 -13.73 11.24
N ILE A 130 -12.63 -12.80 10.31
CA ILE A 130 -11.59 -12.06 9.59
C ILE A 130 -10.76 -11.22 10.56
N PHE A 131 -11.38 -10.56 11.56
CA PHE A 131 -10.66 -9.82 12.60
C PHE A 131 -9.73 -10.71 13.42
N VAL A 132 -10.22 -11.88 13.84
CA VAL A 132 -9.41 -12.85 14.59
C VAL A 132 -8.22 -13.33 13.74
N LEU A 133 -8.46 -13.68 12.47
CA LEU A 133 -7.41 -14.09 11.54
C LEU A 133 -6.38 -12.98 11.31
N ALA A 134 -6.82 -11.73 11.15
CA ALA A 134 -5.92 -10.60 11.01
C ALA A 134 -5.07 -10.40 12.27
N GLY A 135 -5.67 -10.53 13.47
CA GLY A 135 -4.94 -10.46 14.73
C GLY A 135 -3.92 -11.59 14.89
N LEU A 136 -4.28 -12.82 14.55
CA LEU A 136 -3.37 -13.98 14.58
C LEU A 136 -2.23 -13.81 13.57
N TYR A 137 -2.52 -13.29 12.39
CA TYR A 137 -1.49 -13.01 11.39
C TYR A 137 -0.42 -12.03 11.90
N GLN A 138 -0.79 -11.04 12.71
CA GLN A 138 0.14 -10.09 13.30
C GLN A 138 1.25 -10.77 14.14
N LEU A 139 0.96 -11.95 14.69
CA LEU A 139 1.89 -12.71 15.52
C LEU A 139 2.74 -13.70 14.70
N THR A 140 2.47 -13.88 13.41
CA THR A 140 3.15 -14.87 12.58
C THR A 140 4.61 -14.51 12.28
N PRO A 141 5.49 -15.52 12.14
CA PRO A 141 6.87 -15.28 11.71
C PRO A 141 6.95 -14.73 10.28
N LEU A 142 5.97 -15.07 9.41
CA LEU A 142 5.90 -14.55 8.05
C LEU A 142 5.79 -13.02 8.04
N LYS A 143 4.87 -12.46 8.83
CA LYS A 143 4.77 -11.01 8.97
C LYS A 143 6.07 -10.39 9.47
N ARG A 144 6.71 -10.98 10.48
CA ARG A 144 7.97 -10.46 11.05
C ARG A 144 9.08 -10.39 10.00
N VAL A 145 9.22 -11.41 9.15
CA VAL A 145 10.20 -11.42 8.06
C VAL A 145 9.90 -10.33 7.02
N CYS A 146 8.65 -10.19 6.60
CA CYS A 146 8.24 -9.15 5.67
C CYS A 146 8.44 -7.75 6.26
N LEU A 147 8.05 -7.55 7.51
CA LEU A 147 8.18 -6.28 8.23
C LEU A 147 9.64 -5.87 8.40
N ALA A 148 10.53 -6.80 8.75
CA ALA A 148 11.96 -6.52 8.86
C ALA A 148 12.53 -5.95 7.55
N LYS A 149 12.13 -6.49 6.39
CA LYS A 149 12.56 -5.98 5.09
C LYS A 149 11.93 -4.63 4.73
N CYS A 150 10.73 -4.33 5.22
CA CYS A 150 10.09 -3.02 5.04
C CYS A 150 10.70 -1.95 5.96
N CYS A 151 10.98 -2.28 7.23
CA CYS A 151 11.44 -1.31 8.24
C CYS A 151 12.94 -1.10 8.25
N MET A 152 13.73 -1.91 7.54
CA MET A 152 15.19 -1.77 7.43
C MET A 152 15.60 -1.34 6.01
N PRO A 153 15.38 -0.08 5.61
CA PRO A 153 15.60 0.36 4.23
C PRO A 153 17.07 0.26 3.78
N LEU A 154 18.02 0.43 4.68
CA LEU A 154 19.44 0.29 4.36
C LEU A 154 19.82 -1.17 4.08
N ASP A 155 19.37 -2.11 4.92
CA ASP A 155 19.62 -3.53 4.73
C ASP A 155 18.98 -4.04 3.43
N PHE A 156 17.73 -3.66 3.16
CA PHE A 156 17.05 -4.00 1.93
C PHE A 156 17.83 -3.49 0.70
N ILE A 157 18.22 -2.20 0.69
CA ILE A 157 18.94 -1.61 -0.43
C ILE A 157 20.33 -2.23 -0.61
N LEU A 158 21.07 -2.52 0.45
CA LEU A 158 22.39 -3.13 0.35
C LEU A 158 22.35 -4.58 -0.13
N THR A 159 21.29 -5.32 0.23
CA THR A 159 21.15 -6.75 -0.15
C THR A 159 20.48 -6.95 -1.52
N SER A 160 19.57 -6.05 -1.92
CA SER A 160 18.77 -6.17 -3.14
C SER A 160 19.19 -5.22 -4.26
N TRP A 161 20.29 -4.48 -4.09
CA TRP A 161 20.71 -3.46 -5.06
C TRP A 161 20.95 -4.06 -6.45
N ARG A 162 20.33 -3.44 -7.43
CA ARG A 162 20.51 -3.74 -8.86
C ARG A 162 20.61 -2.45 -9.66
N ASP A 163 21.54 -2.41 -10.61
CA ASP A 163 21.79 -1.22 -11.42
C ASP A 163 20.80 -1.08 -12.60
N GLY A 164 20.61 0.17 -13.02
CA GLY A 164 19.81 0.52 -14.18
C GLY A 164 18.29 0.47 -13.93
N TYR A 165 17.53 0.79 -14.99
CA TYR A 165 16.07 0.83 -14.94
C TYR A 165 15.43 -0.51 -14.55
N PRO A 166 15.85 -1.67 -15.12
CA PRO A 166 15.32 -2.96 -14.70
C PRO A 166 15.61 -3.28 -13.24
N GLY A 167 16.79 -2.87 -12.74
CA GLY A 167 17.18 -3.06 -11.36
C GLY A 167 16.28 -2.28 -10.40
N ALA A 168 16.06 -0.99 -10.65
CA ALA A 168 15.18 -0.14 -9.86
C ALA A 168 13.72 -0.64 -9.89
N PHE A 169 13.24 -1.09 -11.04
CA PHE A 169 11.91 -1.68 -11.19
C PHE A 169 11.77 -2.95 -10.36
N HIS A 170 12.75 -3.88 -10.47
CA HIS A 170 12.75 -5.11 -9.68
C HIS A 170 12.77 -4.84 -8.17
N MET A 171 13.60 -3.88 -7.73
CA MET A 171 13.64 -3.48 -6.31
C MET A 171 12.32 -2.91 -5.84
N GLY A 172 11.62 -2.11 -6.68
CA GLY A 172 10.30 -1.60 -6.39
C GLY A 172 9.24 -2.70 -6.26
N LEU A 173 9.28 -3.71 -7.14
CA LEU A 173 8.41 -4.90 -7.05
C LEU A 173 8.69 -5.69 -5.77
N GLU A 174 9.96 -5.98 -5.48
CA GLU A 174 10.38 -6.74 -4.31
C GLU A 174 9.95 -6.05 -3.02
N HIS A 175 10.18 -4.74 -2.90
CA HIS A 175 9.69 -3.95 -1.78
C HIS A 175 8.16 -3.97 -1.68
N GLY A 176 7.45 -3.85 -2.80
CA GLY A 176 5.99 -3.95 -2.86
C GLY A 176 5.47 -5.29 -2.36
N ILE A 177 6.12 -6.40 -2.72
CA ILE A 177 5.76 -7.74 -2.24
C ILE A 177 5.95 -7.88 -0.73
N TYR A 178 7.08 -7.41 -0.18
CA TYR A 178 7.30 -7.44 1.28
C TYR A 178 6.29 -6.55 2.01
N CYS A 179 6.02 -5.35 1.49
CA CYS A 179 5.05 -4.43 2.06
C CYS A 179 3.62 -5.03 2.01
N LEU A 180 3.24 -5.62 0.88
CA LEU A 180 1.99 -6.37 0.77
C LEU A 180 1.95 -7.51 1.79
N GLY A 181 3.02 -8.31 1.88
CA GLY A 181 3.13 -9.43 2.81
C GLY A 181 2.95 -9.02 4.27
N CYS A 182 3.40 -7.84 4.70
CA CYS A 182 3.20 -7.41 6.09
C CYS A 182 1.79 -6.83 6.35
N CYS A 183 1.10 -6.26 5.34
CA CYS A 183 -0.10 -5.44 5.54
C CYS A 183 -1.39 -6.00 4.91
N TRP A 184 -1.33 -6.97 3.99
CA TRP A 184 -2.48 -7.39 3.18
C TRP A 184 -3.74 -7.73 3.97
N LEU A 185 -3.60 -8.41 5.11
CA LEU A 185 -4.74 -8.81 5.93
C LEU A 185 -5.38 -7.62 6.65
N LEU A 186 -4.61 -6.58 6.94
CA LEU A 186 -5.14 -5.32 7.48
C LEU A 186 -6.05 -4.62 6.46
N PHE A 187 -5.71 -4.69 5.16
CA PHE A 187 -6.57 -4.16 4.10
C PHE A 187 -7.84 -5.00 3.90
N VAL A 188 -7.78 -6.31 4.14
CA VAL A 188 -8.97 -7.16 4.12
C VAL A 188 -9.97 -6.76 5.22
N LEU A 189 -9.51 -6.21 6.34
CA LEU A 189 -10.40 -5.69 7.39
C LEU A 189 -11.27 -4.52 6.95
N LEU A 190 -10.88 -3.80 5.88
CA LEU A 190 -11.71 -2.72 5.35
C LEU A 190 -13.03 -3.22 4.74
N PHE A 191 -13.13 -4.51 4.37
CA PHE A 191 -14.39 -5.06 3.84
C PHE A 191 -15.50 -5.08 4.91
N PRO A 192 -15.34 -5.73 6.07
CA PRO A 192 -16.35 -5.73 7.10
C PRO A 192 -16.55 -4.36 7.78
N LEU A 193 -15.54 -3.47 7.74
CA LEU A 193 -15.62 -2.12 8.29
C LEU A 193 -16.20 -1.10 7.30
N GLY A 194 -16.28 -1.45 6.02
CA GLY A 194 -16.59 -0.55 4.93
C GLY A 194 -15.31 0.05 4.31
N ILE A 195 -15.11 -0.23 3.02
CA ILE A 195 -13.88 0.16 2.28
C ILE A 195 -13.62 1.67 2.32
N MET A 196 -14.67 2.50 2.38
CA MET A 196 -14.58 3.97 2.46
C MET A 196 -14.77 4.49 3.89
N ASN A 197 -14.62 3.65 4.89
CA ASN A 197 -14.67 4.11 6.27
C ASN A 197 -13.37 4.84 6.64
N ILE A 198 -13.41 6.17 6.60
CA ILE A 198 -12.26 7.05 6.84
C ILE A 198 -11.63 6.80 8.22
N ALA A 199 -12.45 6.54 9.25
CA ALA A 199 -11.95 6.26 10.59
C ALA A 199 -11.16 4.93 10.64
N ALA A 200 -11.69 3.88 9.98
CA ALA A 200 -10.99 2.61 9.86
C ALA A 200 -9.68 2.75 9.08
N MET A 201 -9.70 3.46 7.94
CA MET A 201 -8.50 3.75 7.15
C MET A 201 -7.44 4.52 7.96
N ALA A 202 -7.85 5.55 8.71
CA ALA A 202 -6.93 6.33 9.54
C ALA A 202 -6.32 5.47 10.66
N LEU A 203 -7.13 4.65 11.32
CA LEU A 203 -6.67 3.72 12.36
C LEU A 203 -5.65 2.71 11.80
N LEU A 204 -5.95 2.10 10.65
CA LEU A 204 -5.04 1.15 10.00
C LEU A 204 -3.75 1.85 9.53
N THR A 205 -3.84 3.07 9.00
CA THR A 205 -2.67 3.87 8.64
C THR A 205 -1.78 4.13 9.84
N ALA A 206 -2.37 4.54 10.97
CA ALA A 206 -1.63 4.76 12.22
C ALA A 206 -0.97 3.48 12.73
N LEU A 207 -1.68 2.34 12.66
CA LEU A 207 -1.16 1.04 13.06
C LEU A 207 0.05 0.62 12.19
N ILE A 208 -0.07 0.73 10.87
CA ILE A 208 1.00 0.40 9.93
C ILE A 208 2.20 1.36 10.11
N PHE A 209 1.95 2.61 10.46
CA PHE A 209 3.01 3.60 10.68
C PHE A 209 3.80 3.34 11.97
N VAL A 210 3.18 2.76 13.00
CA VAL A 210 3.81 2.42 14.28
C VAL A 210 4.61 1.11 14.20
N GLU A 211 4.27 0.24 13.27
CA GLU A 211 5.01 -1.00 13.00
C GLU A 211 6.36 -0.77 12.33
#